data_045da348de60ba8436e1ebc9b912dc64
#
_entry.id   045da348de60ba8436e1ebc9b912dc64
#
_cell.length_a   1.000
_cell.length_b   1.000
_cell.length_c   1.000
_cell.angle_alpha   90.00
_cell.angle_beta   90.00
_cell.angle_gamma   90.00
#
_symmetry.space_group_name_H-M   'P 1'
#
loop_
_entity.id
_entity.type
_entity.pdbx_description
1 polymer ?
#
loop_
_entity_poly.entity_id
_entity_poly.type
_entity_poly.pdbx_seq_one_letter_code
_entity_poly.pdbx_strand_id
1 'polypeptide(L)'
;YEVIFPELVQRSDYRTNLIVNISEDGWFGESIGPHQHFAKAIFRSIENDTFLIRSANKGISAIINNKGEIIKKLNTNESGSIEMNIPLLEPKFKNKNDLIFFILLFTYLSIFLIFRKKTNAK
;
A
#
# COMPACT_ATOMS: atom_id res chain seq x y z
N TYR A 1 9.67 8.69 5.61
CA TYR A 1 9.41 8.93 4.18
C TYR A 1 9.36 7.63 3.37
N GLU A 2 9.97 6.55 3.84
CA GLU A 2 10.14 5.26 3.14
C GLU A 2 8.80 4.62 2.77
N VAL A 3 7.76 4.86 3.54
CA VAL A 3 6.41 4.33 3.28
C VAL A 3 5.81 4.80 1.94
N ILE A 4 6.34 5.89 1.37
CA ILE A 4 5.93 6.41 0.07
C ILE A 4 6.44 5.50 -1.06
N PHE A 5 7.58 4.84 -0.86
CA PHE A 5 8.25 4.01 -1.86
C PHE A 5 7.97 2.52 -1.60
N PRO A 6 7.21 1.85 -2.48
CA PRO A 6 6.86 0.44 -2.31
C PRO A 6 8.09 -0.46 -2.19
N GLU A 7 9.11 -0.20 -2.99
CA GLU A 7 10.34 -0.98 -3.08
C GLU A 7 11.16 -0.96 -1.80
N LEU A 8 11.06 0.08 -0.98
CA LEU A 8 11.77 0.18 0.29
C LEU A 8 11.07 -0.59 1.42
N VAL A 9 9.78 -0.85 1.27
CA VAL A 9 8.96 -1.58 2.25
C VAL A 9 8.90 -3.08 1.96
N GLN A 10 9.04 -3.47 0.68
CA GLN A 10 9.04 -4.86 0.25
C GLN A 10 10.47 -5.42 0.20
N ARG A 11 10.71 -6.51 0.94
CA ARG A 11 11.87 -7.37 0.69
C ARG A 11 11.48 -8.46 -0.29
N SER A 12 12.31 -8.67 -1.31
CA SER A 12 12.06 -9.67 -2.37
C SER A 12 12.06 -11.11 -1.87
N ASP A 13 12.79 -11.37 -0.79
CA ASP A 13 13.20 -12.72 -0.37
C ASP A 13 12.33 -13.30 0.75
N TYR A 14 11.67 -12.43 1.53
CA TYR A 14 10.88 -12.85 2.68
C TYR A 14 9.55 -12.11 2.73
N ARG A 15 8.52 -12.79 3.20
CA ARG A 15 7.27 -12.14 3.51
C ARG A 15 7.44 -11.26 4.75
N THR A 16 6.90 -10.06 4.67
CA THR A 16 6.76 -9.15 5.80
C THR A 16 5.57 -9.59 6.66
N ASN A 17 5.79 -9.92 7.92
CA ASN A 17 4.72 -10.32 8.82
C ASN A 17 4.04 -9.14 9.52
N LEU A 18 4.75 -8.02 9.62
CA LEU A 18 4.28 -6.78 10.22
C LEU A 18 5.09 -5.62 9.67
N ILE A 19 4.43 -4.53 9.36
CA ILE A 19 5.09 -3.26 9.00
C ILE A 19 4.98 -2.31 10.19
N VAL A 20 6.12 -1.80 10.64
CA VAL A 20 6.19 -0.72 11.64
C VAL A 20 6.65 0.54 10.93
N ASN A 21 5.81 1.56 10.91
CA ASN A 21 6.07 2.84 10.28
C ASN A 21 6.14 3.94 11.33
N ILE A 22 7.33 4.49 11.53
CA ILE A 22 7.57 5.64 12.40
C ILE A 22 7.77 6.85 11.49
N SER A 23 7.03 7.93 11.74
CA SER A 23 6.99 9.07 10.83
C SER A 23 6.97 10.40 11.58
N GLU A 24 7.63 11.38 11.00
CA GLU A 24 7.55 12.79 11.38
C GLU A 24 6.70 13.51 10.31
N ASP A 25 5.46 13.82 10.64
CA ASP A 25 4.54 14.50 9.74
C ASP A 25 4.45 16.01 10.00
N GLY A 26 5.15 16.52 11.02
CA GLY A 26 5.16 17.93 11.37
C GLY A 26 5.65 18.88 10.28
N TRP A 27 6.41 18.36 9.32
CA TRP A 27 6.86 19.10 8.12
C TRP A 27 5.73 19.62 7.24
N PHE A 28 4.60 18.89 7.24
CA PHE A 28 3.47 19.22 6.39
C PHE A 28 2.61 20.37 6.92
N GLY A 29 2.81 20.75 8.20
CA GLY A 29 1.97 21.75 8.87
C GLY A 29 0.48 21.37 8.83
N GLU A 30 -0.38 22.35 8.65
CA GLU A 30 -1.83 22.18 8.55
C GLU A 30 -2.32 21.88 7.10
N SER A 31 -1.48 21.24 6.31
CA SER A 31 -1.81 20.88 4.92
C SER A 31 -2.50 19.52 4.82
N ILE A 32 -2.86 19.13 3.59
CA ILE A 32 -3.36 17.78 3.26
C ILE A 32 -2.26 16.71 3.38
N GLY A 33 -0.98 17.10 3.51
CA GLY A 33 0.19 16.21 3.50
C GLY A 33 0.10 15.03 4.47
N PRO A 34 -0.22 15.21 5.77
CA PRO A 34 -0.37 14.10 6.71
C PRO A 34 -1.39 13.05 6.27
N HIS A 35 -2.51 13.48 5.68
CA HIS A 35 -3.55 12.58 5.17
C HIS A 35 -3.07 11.80 3.94
N GLN A 36 -2.37 12.45 3.01
CA GLN A 36 -1.79 11.79 1.84
C GLN A 36 -0.70 10.79 2.25
N HIS A 37 0.14 11.16 3.21
CA HIS A 37 1.18 10.27 3.75
C HIS A 37 0.56 9.07 4.47
N PHE A 38 -0.50 9.28 5.24
CA PHE A 38 -1.26 8.22 5.87
C PHE A 38 -1.92 7.27 4.85
N ALA A 39 -2.50 7.80 3.78
CA ALA A 39 -3.06 6.98 2.69
C ALA A 39 -2.00 6.06 2.07
N LYS A 40 -0.76 6.53 1.91
CA LYS A 40 0.34 5.66 1.43
C LYS A 40 0.63 4.50 2.40
N ALA A 41 0.57 4.74 3.71
CA ALA A 41 0.72 3.67 4.70
C ALA A 41 -0.39 2.62 4.57
N ILE A 42 -1.64 3.03 4.33
CA ILE A 42 -2.75 2.10 4.07
C ILE A 42 -2.45 1.22 2.85
N PHE A 43 -1.97 1.80 1.75
CA PHE A 43 -1.61 1.01 0.58
C PHE A 43 -0.50 0.00 0.88
N ARG A 44 0.48 0.34 1.73
CA ARG A 44 1.56 -0.61 2.12
C ARG A 44 1.02 -1.84 2.84
N SER A 45 0.00 -1.68 3.71
CA SER A 45 -0.61 -2.84 4.39
C SER A 45 -1.31 -3.78 3.40
N ILE A 46 -2.03 -3.22 2.42
CA ILE A 46 -2.74 -3.99 1.38
C ILE A 46 -1.75 -4.71 0.46
N GLU A 47 -0.76 -4.00 -0.06
CA GLU A 47 0.23 -4.55 -1.00
C GLU A 47 1.07 -5.67 -0.41
N ASN A 48 1.34 -5.60 0.89
CA ASN A 48 2.10 -6.61 1.61
C ASN A 48 1.21 -7.68 2.27
N ASP A 49 -0.11 -7.57 2.16
CA ASP A 49 -1.10 -8.46 2.80
C ASP A 49 -0.76 -8.66 4.30
N THR A 50 -0.46 -7.58 5.02
CA THR A 50 -0.02 -7.62 6.42
C THR A 50 -0.53 -6.44 7.23
N PHE A 51 -0.50 -6.56 8.56
CA PHE A 51 -0.79 -5.44 9.44
C PHE A 51 0.30 -4.37 9.35
N LEU A 52 -0.13 -3.12 9.51
CA LEU A 52 0.76 -1.97 9.63
C LEU A 52 0.44 -1.19 10.91
N ILE A 53 1.47 -0.97 11.72
CA ILE A 53 1.42 -0.09 12.89
C ILE A 53 2.13 1.21 12.52
N ARG A 54 1.43 2.32 12.60
CA ARG A 54 1.97 3.64 12.34
C ARG A 54 1.99 4.47 13.61
N SER A 55 3.15 5.03 13.93
CA SER A 55 3.34 6.08 14.91
C SER A 55 3.84 7.33 14.21
N ALA A 56 3.07 8.41 14.24
CA ALA A 56 3.40 9.64 13.54
C ALA A 56 3.35 10.83 14.50
N ASN A 57 4.46 11.59 14.56
CA ASN A 57 4.47 12.87 15.26
C ASN A 57 3.71 13.91 14.42
N LYS A 58 2.74 14.59 15.04
CA LYS A 58 1.82 15.55 14.40
C LYS A 58 1.04 15.02 13.20
N GLY A 59 1.08 13.70 12.98
CA GLY A 59 0.33 13.01 11.94
C GLY A 59 -0.71 12.07 12.51
N ILE A 60 -1.23 11.18 11.66
CA ILE A 60 -2.20 10.16 12.05
C ILE A 60 -1.44 8.91 12.47
N SER A 61 -1.59 8.51 13.74
CA SER A 61 -1.10 7.22 14.24
C SER A 61 -2.22 6.19 14.15
N ALA A 62 -1.92 4.97 13.71
CA ALA A 62 -2.96 3.97 13.51
C ALA A 62 -2.44 2.54 13.50
N ILE A 63 -3.36 1.60 13.74
CA ILE A 63 -3.20 0.17 13.44
C ILE A 63 -4.12 -0.15 12.27
N ILE A 64 -3.56 -0.68 11.20
CA ILE A 64 -4.21 -0.95 9.93
C ILE A 64 -4.07 -2.45 9.64
N ASN A 65 -5.17 -3.10 9.23
CA ASN A 65 -5.11 -4.52 8.86
C ASN A 65 -4.64 -4.73 7.40
N ASN A 66 -4.49 -5.97 7.01
CA ASN A 66 -4.05 -6.37 5.67
C ASN A 66 -5.03 -6.02 4.52
N LYS A 67 -6.24 -5.58 4.86
CA LYS A 67 -7.25 -5.10 3.89
C LYS A 67 -7.28 -3.58 3.78
N GLY A 68 -6.42 -2.88 4.54
CA GLY A 68 -6.41 -1.43 4.60
C GLY A 68 -7.45 -0.82 5.53
N GLU A 69 -8.13 -1.63 6.35
CA GLU A 69 -9.10 -1.13 7.32
C GLU A 69 -8.37 -0.58 8.54
N ILE A 70 -8.76 0.61 8.96
CA ILE A 70 -8.23 1.26 10.16
C ILE A 70 -8.93 0.68 11.38
N ILE A 71 -8.20 -0.10 12.17
CA ILE A 71 -8.76 -0.77 13.36
C ILE A 71 -8.82 0.19 14.54
N LYS A 72 -7.73 0.94 14.75
CA LYS A 72 -7.64 2.00 15.76
C LYS A 72 -6.81 3.14 15.22
N LYS A 73 -7.10 4.38 15.64
CA LYS A 73 -6.33 5.55 15.26
C LYS A 73 -6.32 6.62 16.34
N LEU A 74 -5.31 7.47 16.30
CA LEU A 74 -5.23 8.81 16.85
C LEU A 74 -5.14 9.80 15.69
N ASN A 75 -5.93 10.86 15.76
CA ASN A 75 -5.95 11.87 14.70
C ASN A 75 -4.73 12.82 14.83
N THR A 76 -4.56 13.69 13.86
CA THR A 76 -3.57 14.76 13.92
C THR A 76 -3.79 15.61 15.18
N ASN A 77 -2.69 15.97 15.85
CA ASN A 77 -2.70 16.73 17.10
C ASN A 77 -3.36 16.01 18.30
N GLU A 78 -3.65 14.74 18.20
CA GLU A 78 -4.14 13.91 19.30
C GLU A 78 -2.96 13.14 19.91
N SER A 79 -2.81 13.21 21.23
CA SER A 79 -1.77 12.50 21.98
C SER A 79 -2.39 11.33 22.75
N GLY A 80 -1.76 10.17 22.68
CA GLY A 80 -2.25 8.98 23.38
C GLY A 80 -1.46 7.73 23.02
N SER A 81 -1.95 6.59 23.49
CA SER A 81 -1.44 5.26 23.13
C SER A 81 -2.54 4.40 22.54
N ILE A 82 -2.17 3.53 21.64
CA ILE A 82 -3.04 2.52 21.03
C ILE A 82 -2.44 1.16 21.33
N GLU A 83 -3.22 0.29 21.95
CA GLU A 83 -2.82 -1.08 22.24
C GLU A 83 -3.78 -2.06 21.55
N MET A 84 -3.21 -3.12 20.97
CA MET A 84 -3.96 -4.18 20.34
C MET A 84 -3.11 -5.45 20.23
N ASN A 85 -3.74 -6.61 20.43
CA ASN A 85 -3.15 -7.88 20.03
C ASN A 85 -3.30 -8.06 18.53
N ILE A 86 -2.16 -8.11 17.82
CA ILE A 86 -2.14 -8.25 16.38
C ILE A 86 -1.85 -9.71 16.02
N PRO A 87 -2.76 -10.40 15.29
CA PRO A 87 -2.47 -11.71 14.76
C PRO A 87 -1.39 -11.59 13.67
N LEU A 88 -0.27 -12.27 13.85
CA LEU A 88 0.71 -12.40 12.77
C LEU A 88 0.13 -13.35 11.73
N LEU A 89 -0.03 -12.84 10.50
CA LEU A 89 -0.57 -13.63 9.40
C LEU A 89 0.47 -14.64 8.91
N GLU A 90 0.02 -15.87 8.65
CA GLU A 90 0.90 -16.85 8.05
C GLU A 90 1.36 -16.43 6.65
N PRO A 91 2.63 -16.74 6.28
CA PRO A 91 3.15 -16.36 4.98
C PRO A 91 2.39 -17.07 3.85
N LYS A 92 1.63 -16.30 3.08
CA LYS A 92 1.13 -16.74 1.78
C LYS A 92 2.18 -16.39 0.72
N PHE A 93 2.56 -17.36 -0.13
CA PHE A 93 3.42 -17.04 -1.27
C PHE A 93 2.73 -15.97 -2.13
N LYS A 94 3.42 -14.86 -2.37
CA LYS A 94 2.95 -13.82 -3.28
C LYS A 94 2.99 -14.40 -4.70
N ASN A 95 1.82 -14.81 -5.19
CA ASN A 95 1.70 -15.21 -6.59
C ASN A 95 1.85 -13.93 -7.42
N LYS A 96 2.95 -13.79 -8.14
CA LYS A 96 3.11 -12.70 -9.08
C LYS A 96 2.12 -12.93 -10.22
N ASN A 97 1.00 -12.24 -10.18
CA ASN A 97 0.00 -12.26 -11.26
C ASN A 97 0.46 -11.48 -12.52
N ASP A 98 1.77 -11.31 -12.69
CA ASP A 98 2.36 -10.68 -13.86
C ASP A 98 1.92 -11.40 -15.16
N LEU A 99 1.70 -12.71 -15.09
CA LEU A 99 1.23 -13.51 -16.23
C LEU A 99 -0.16 -13.04 -16.72
N ILE A 100 -1.09 -12.77 -15.81
CA ILE A 100 -2.43 -12.28 -16.17
C ILE A 100 -2.33 -10.91 -16.84
N PHE A 101 -1.50 -10.02 -16.29
CA PHE A 101 -1.25 -8.71 -16.89
C PHE A 101 -0.72 -8.83 -18.33
N PHE A 102 0.28 -9.68 -18.55
CA PHE A 102 0.83 -9.88 -19.89
C PHE A 102 -0.17 -10.51 -20.86
N ILE A 103 -0.98 -11.47 -20.42
CA ILE A 103 -2.05 -12.05 -21.24
C ILE A 103 -3.04 -10.96 -21.66
N LEU A 104 -3.51 -10.12 -20.75
CA LEU A 104 -4.42 -9.02 -21.04
C LEU A 104 -3.78 -7.99 -21.98
N LEU A 105 -2.51 -7.66 -21.79
CA LEU A 105 -1.79 -6.76 -22.67
C LEU A 105 -1.67 -7.32 -24.08
N PHE A 106 -1.30 -8.60 -24.23
CA PHE A 106 -1.19 -9.24 -25.53
C PHE A 106 -2.52 -9.37 -26.26
N THR A 107 -3.60 -9.71 -25.54
CA THR A 107 -4.93 -9.76 -26.13
C THR A 107 -5.38 -8.39 -26.61
N TYR A 108 -5.15 -7.34 -25.84
CA TYR A 108 -5.45 -5.97 -26.25
C TYR A 108 -4.67 -5.55 -27.50
N LEU A 109 -3.37 -5.80 -27.53
CA LEU A 109 -2.52 -5.48 -28.69
C LEU A 109 -2.95 -6.26 -29.95
N SER A 110 -3.29 -7.54 -29.79
CA SER A 110 -3.77 -8.37 -30.91
C SER A 110 -5.08 -7.83 -31.50
N ILE A 111 -6.03 -7.49 -30.66
CA ILE A 111 -7.31 -6.88 -31.06
C ILE A 111 -7.04 -5.56 -31.78
N PHE A 112 -6.20 -4.69 -31.22
CA PHE A 112 -5.83 -3.41 -31.81
C PHE A 112 -5.23 -3.57 -33.22
N LEU A 113 -4.31 -4.51 -33.42
CA LEU A 113 -3.69 -4.77 -34.71
C LEU A 113 -4.69 -5.30 -35.76
N ILE A 114 -5.61 -6.15 -35.35
CA ILE A 114 -6.68 -6.67 -36.24
C ILE A 114 -7.57 -5.51 -36.72
N PHE A 115 -8.01 -4.65 -35.80
CA PHE A 115 -8.85 -3.51 -36.16
C PHE A 115 -8.09 -2.51 -37.07
N ARG A 116 -6.84 -2.21 -36.74
CA ARG A 116 -5.99 -1.32 -37.55
C ARG A 116 -5.81 -1.85 -38.98
N LYS A 117 -5.56 -3.15 -39.14
CA LYS A 117 -5.42 -3.79 -40.46
C LYS A 117 -6.73 -3.69 -41.27
N LYS A 118 -7.89 -3.86 -40.60
CA LYS A 118 -9.20 -3.76 -41.26
C LYS A 118 -9.55 -2.34 -41.70
N THR A 119 -9.05 -1.32 -40.96
CA THR A 119 -9.28 0.08 -41.29
C THR A 119 -8.39 0.54 -42.47
N ASN A 120 -7.17 0.03 -42.55
CA ASN A 120 -6.24 0.36 -43.65
C ASN A 120 -6.47 -0.42 -44.96
N ALA A 121 -7.40 -1.39 -44.98
CA ALA A 121 -7.73 -2.19 -46.14
C ALA A 121 -8.99 -1.68 -46.88
N LYS A 122 -9.48 -0.51 -46.52
CA LYS A 122 -10.52 0.26 -47.21
C LYS A 122 -9.86 1.49 -47.87
#